data_6fdb644af3fcf67e2b5d614482d75428
#
_entry.id   6fdb644af3fcf67e2b5d614482d75428
#
_cell.length_a   1.000
_cell.length_b   1.000
_cell.length_c   1.000
_cell.angle_alpha   90.00
_cell.angle_beta   90.00
_cell.angle_gamma   90.00
#
_symmetry.space_group_name_H-M   'P 1'
#
loop_
_entity.id
_entity.type
_entity.pdbx_description
1 polymer ?
#
loop_
_entity_poly.entity_id
_entity_poly.type
_entity_poly.pdbx_seq_one_letter_code
_entity_poly.pdbx_strand_id
1 'polypeptide(L)'
;MNIRVLDKNDKAALEQLIFTIENALPVPEWWIPIDDIERSHFFDADWTCFLGAFNDDNELVSASALFFNEHEFAEEAEKLGLDIHSTNVAEVGRCMVHPDFRGHNLMCELNKRLCSIARNRGIDTILAVAHPDNIASNSSFRRLGAELKTTATVFGSYLRNMYILPW
;
A
#
# COMPACT_ATOMS: atom_id res chain seq x y z
N MET A 1 8.08 -19.04 1.79
CA MET A 1 7.93 -17.55 1.94
C MET A 1 7.92 -17.17 3.39
N ASN A 2 8.80 -16.29 3.81
CA ASN A 2 8.83 -15.68 5.15
C ASN A 2 8.25 -14.26 5.06
N ILE A 3 7.23 -13.95 5.88
CA ILE A 3 6.61 -12.62 5.91
C ILE A 3 6.90 -11.97 7.25
N ARG A 4 7.47 -10.76 7.22
CA ARG A 4 7.78 -9.98 8.41
C ARG A 4 7.71 -8.48 8.17
N VAL A 5 7.68 -7.72 9.24
CA VAL A 5 7.84 -6.26 9.20
C VAL A 5 9.27 -5.94 8.74
N LEU A 6 9.37 -4.99 7.83
CA LEU A 6 10.68 -4.47 7.38
C LEU A 6 11.21 -3.45 8.39
N ASP A 7 12.53 -3.42 8.52
CA ASP A 7 13.24 -2.42 9.30
C ASP A 7 14.32 -1.71 8.47
N LYS A 8 15.06 -0.80 9.08
CA LYS A 8 16.11 -0.01 8.41
C LYS A 8 17.20 -0.85 7.73
N ASN A 9 17.40 -2.10 8.17
CA ASN A 9 18.39 -3.00 7.57
C ASN A 9 17.90 -3.53 6.21
N ASP A 10 16.60 -3.46 5.96
CA ASP A 10 15.96 -3.88 4.70
C ASP A 10 15.92 -2.75 3.66
N LYS A 11 16.46 -1.56 3.97
CA LYS A 11 16.37 -0.39 3.11
C LYS A 11 16.85 -0.67 1.68
N ALA A 12 18.01 -1.30 1.53
CA ALA A 12 18.56 -1.59 0.21
C ALA A 12 17.67 -2.56 -0.58
N ALA A 13 17.11 -3.59 0.08
CA ALA A 13 16.21 -4.55 -0.55
C ALA A 13 14.88 -3.88 -0.97
N LEU A 14 14.33 -3.01 -0.12
CA LEU A 14 13.11 -2.26 -0.42
C LEU A 14 13.32 -1.31 -1.60
N GLU A 15 14.41 -0.55 -1.62
CA GLU A 15 14.74 0.36 -2.73
C GLU A 15 14.94 -0.40 -4.04
N GLN A 16 15.57 -1.58 -4.00
CA GLN A 16 15.73 -2.42 -5.18
C GLN A 16 14.38 -2.95 -5.69
N LEU A 17 13.47 -3.34 -4.79
CA LEU A 17 12.13 -3.76 -5.17
C LEU A 17 11.35 -2.60 -5.81
N ILE A 18 11.38 -1.41 -5.20
CA ILE A 18 10.76 -0.19 -5.74
C ILE A 18 11.26 0.08 -7.16
N PHE A 19 12.58 0.08 -7.36
CA PHE A 19 13.20 0.28 -8.68
C PHE A 19 12.71 -0.76 -9.70
N THR A 20 12.66 -2.03 -9.31
CA THR A 20 12.17 -3.12 -10.17
C THR A 20 10.70 -2.90 -10.56
N ILE A 21 9.85 -2.49 -9.61
CA ILE A 21 8.44 -2.23 -9.86
C ILE A 21 8.25 -1.03 -10.78
N GLU A 22 8.92 0.09 -10.51
CA GLU A 22 8.82 1.30 -11.34
C GLU A 22 9.20 1.04 -12.80
N ASN A 23 10.23 0.21 -13.04
CA ASN A 23 10.66 -0.17 -14.39
C ASN A 23 9.79 -1.25 -15.06
N ALA A 24 8.98 -1.97 -14.30
CA ALA A 24 8.10 -3.03 -14.81
C ALA A 24 6.65 -2.56 -15.04
N LEU A 25 6.33 -1.31 -14.74
CA LEU A 25 4.98 -0.77 -14.91
C LEU A 25 4.63 -0.63 -16.40
N PRO A 26 3.47 -1.15 -16.83
CA PRO A 26 3.00 -0.96 -18.20
C PRO A 26 2.57 0.48 -18.48
N VAL A 27 2.14 1.19 -17.45
CA VAL A 27 1.63 2.57 -17.52
C VAL A 27 2.16 3.35 -16.32
N PRO A 28 2.95 4.43 -16.52
CA PRO A 28 3.55 5.20 -15.43
C PRO A 28 2.53 5.77 -14.44
N GLU A 29 1.33 6.13 -14.89
CA GLU A 29 0.27 6.72 -14.09
C GLU A 29 -0.31 5.76 -13.03
N TRP A 30 0.02 4.47 -13.09
CA TRP A 30 -0.37 3.51 -12.05
C TRP A 30 0.41 3.69 -10.76
N TRP A 31 1.51 4.43 -10.81
CA TRP A 31 2.39 4.69 -9.67
C TRP A 31 2.46 6.19 -9.38
N ILE A 32 2.10 6.58 -8.16
CA ILE A 32 2.32 7.93 -7.69
C ILE A 32 3.76 8.01 -7.21
N PRO A 33 4.57 8.95 -7.73
CA PRO A 33 5.97 9.08 -7.32
C PRO A 33 6.13 9.19 -5.81
N ILE A 34 7.16 8.54 -5.28
CA ILE A 34 7.51 8.62 -3.87
C ILE A 34 8.24 9.95 -3.65
N ASP A 35 7.70 10.82 -2.79
CA ASP A 35 8.36 12.06 -2.42
C ASP A 35 9.44 11.83 -1.33
N ASP A 36 10.25 12.85 -1.07
CA ASP A 36 11.34 12.77 -0.11
C ASP A 36 10.84 12.63 1.34
N ILE A 37 9.65 13.16 1.64
CA ILE A 37 9.04 13.06 2.96
C ILE A 37 8.61 11.62 3.22
N GLU A 38 7.85 11.01 2.31
CA GLU A 38 7.45 9.60 2.39
C GLU A 38 8.68 8.70 2.55
N ARG A 39 9.68 8.87 1.69
CA ARG A 39 10.91 8.06 1.70
C ARG A 39 11.68 8.18 3.02
N SER A 40 11.73 9.36 3.60
CA SER A 40 12.41 9.59 4.88
C SER A 40 11.73 8.91 6.06
N HIS A 41 10.45 8.55 5.95
CA HIS A 41 9.64 7.93 6.99
C HIS A 41 9.30 6.44 6.74
N PHE A 42 9.97 5.78 5.79
CA PHE A 42 9.72 4.37 5.47
C PHE A 42 9.88 3.43 6.68
N PHE A 43 10.76 3.78 7.60
CA PHE A 43 11.05 2.97 8.79
C PHE A 43 10.74 3.71 10.10
N ASP A 44 9.96 4.78 10.02
CA ASP A 44 9.37 5.46 11.17
C ASP A 44 8.04 4.79 11.51
N ALA A 45 8.00 4.06 12.63
CA ALA A 45 6.84 3.24 13.00
C ALA A 45 5.57 4.05 13.28
N ASP A 46 5.69 5.36 13.54
CA ASP A 46 4.55 6.26 13.71
C ASP A 46 3.96 6.72 12.36
N TRP A 47 4.72 6.57 11.28
CA TRP A 47 4.31 6.94 9.92
C TRP A 47 3.96 5.74 9.05
N THR A 48 4.79 4.71 9.08
CA THR A 48 4.75 3.63 8.10
C THR A 48 5.05 2.28 8.75
N CYS A 49 4.31 1.27 8.32
CA CYS A 49 4.64 -0.12 8.59
C CYS A 49 4.71 -0.87 7.26
N PHE A 50 5.91 -1.22 6.80
CA PHE A 50 6.08 -2.11 5.66
C PHE A 50 6.09 -3.56 6.10
N LEU A 51 5.28 -4.40 5.45
CA LEU A 51 5.44 -5.85 5.46
C LEU A 51 6.15 -6.28 4.18
N GLY A 52 7.12 -7.18 4.32
CA GLY A 52 7.82 -7.81 3.22
C GLY A 52 7.66 -9.33 3.21
N ALA A 53 7.57 -9.90 2.03
CA ALA A 53 7.66 -11.34 1.79
C ALA A 53 9.02 -11.67 1.19
N PHE A 54 9.69 -12.63 1.78
CA PHE A 54 11.01 -13.11 1.38
C PHE A 54 10.92 -14.53 0.82
N ASN A 55 11.62 -14.79 -0.28
CA ASN A 55 11.76 -16.13 -0.82
C ASN A 55 12.74 -17.01 0.00
N ASP A 56 12.99 -18.22 -0.44
CA ASP A 56 13.88 -19.16 0.27
C ASP A 56 15.36 -18.75 0.20
N ASP A 57 15.73 -17.90 -0.76
CA ASP A 57 17.05 -17.28 -0.87
C ASP A 57 17.18 -15.98 -0.05
N ASN A 58 16.15 -15.67 0.76
CA ASN A 58 16.07 -14.46 1.58
C ASN A 58 16.08 -13.14 0.78
N GLU A 59 15.56 -13.18 -0.44
CA GLU A 59 15.35 -11.99 -1.26
C GLU A 59 13.94 -11.43 -1.03
N LEU A 60 13.82 -10.10 -0.93
CA LEU A 60 12.54 -9.41 -0.82
C LEU A 60 11.81 -9.42 -2.16
N VAL A 61 10.73 -10.18 -2.27
CA VAL A 61 9.99 -10.38 -3.52
C VAL A 61 8.62 -9.71 -3.55
N SER A 62 8.13 -9.26 -2.41
CA SER A 62 6.88 -8.49 -2.32
C SER A 62 6.91 -7.60 -1.08
N ALA A 63 6.29 -6.44 -1.17
CA ALA A 63 6.10 -5.56 -0.04
C ALA A 63 4.78 -4.80 -0.17
N SER A 64 4.18 -4.45 0.97
CA SER A 64 3.05 -3.54 1.07
C SER A 64 3.23 -2.67 2.31
N ALA A 65 2.74 -1.44 2.25
CA ALA A 65 2.80 -0.49 3.35
C ALA A 65 1.45 -0.22 3.97
N LEU A 66 1.46 0.09 5.25
CA LEU A 66 0.37 0.71 5.98
C LEU A 66 0.85 2.09 6.46
N PHE A 67 0.21 3.14 5.97
CA PHE A 67 0.53 4.52 6.30
C PHE A 67 -0.41 5.04 7.37
N PHE A 68 0.15 5.67 8.40
CA PHE A 68 -0.59 6.25 9.53
C PHE A 68 -0.63 7.77 9.51
N ASN A 69 0.24 8.41 8.72
CA ASN A 69 0.34 9.85 8.66
C ASN A 69 -0.51 10.43 7.51
N GLU A 70 -1.24 11.48 7.81
CA GLU A 70 -2.13 12.19 6.88
C GLU A 70 -1.43 12.69 5.61
N HIS A 71 -0.11 12.93 5.65
CA HIS A 71 0.68 13.31 4.47
C HIS A 71 0.44 12.35 3.31
N GLU A 72 0.25 11.06 3.60
CA GLU A 72 0.10 10.02 2.59
C GLU A 72 -1.32 9.91 2.01
N PHE A 73 -2.35 10.25 2.81
CA PHE A 73 -3.74 9.94 2.45
C PHE A 73 -4.77 11.07 2.68
N ALA A 74 -4.34 12.28 3.04
CA ALA A 74 -5.29 13.35 3.35
C ALA A 74 -6.22 13.68 2.17
N GLU A 75 -5.69 13.71 0.96
CA GLU A 75 -6.47 14.02 -0.24
C GLU A 75 -7.46 12.90 -0.60
N GLU A 76 -7.05 11.65 -0.49
CA GLU A 76 -7.91 10.48 -0.68
C GLU A 76 -9.01 10.42 0.38
N ALA A 77 -8.66 10.69 1.64
CA ALA A 77 -9.63 10.75 2.73
C ALA A 77 -10.68 11.83 2.51
N GLU A 78 -10.28 13.02 2.02
CA GLU A 78 -11.20 14.09 1.65
C GLU A 78 -12.18 13.65 0.56
N LYS A 79 -11.67 13.00 -0.50
CA LYS A 79 -12.51 12.47 -1.60
C LYS A 79 -13.50 11.40 -1.13
N LEU A 80 -13.13 10.66 -0.09
CA LEU A 80 -13.99 9.66 0.55
C LEU A 80 -14.96 10.26 1.60
N GLY A 81 -14.86 11.55 1.90
CA GLY A 81 -15.65 12.19 2.94
C GLY A 81 -15.29 11.77 4.37
N LEU A 82 -14.05 11.31 4.57
CA LEU A 82 -13.54 10.92 5.90
C LEU A 82 -12.99 12.12 6.64
N ASP A 83 -13.39 12.26 7.91
CA ASP A 83 -12.82 13.25 8.82
C ASP A 83 -11.62 12.64 9.57
N ILE A 84 -10.43 12.93 9.07
CA ILE A 84 -9.18 12.42 9.63
C ILE A 84 -8.82 13.02 11.00
N HIS A 85 -9.52 14.07 11.45
CA HIS A 85 -9.32 14.68 12.77
C HIS A 85 -10.18 14.04 13.87
N SER A 86 -11.27 13.38 13.48
CA SER A 86 -12.18 12.69 14.41
C SER A 86 -12.18 11.16 14.25
N THR A 87 -11.54 10.63 13.21
CA THR A 87 -11.49 9.21 12.90
C THR A 87 -10.04 8.78 12.69
N ASN A 88 -9.64 7.68 13.31
CA ASN A 88 -8.32 7.09 13.09
C ASN A 88 -8.29 6.37 11.73
N VAL A 89 -7.62 6.99 10.77
CA VAL A 89 -7.51 6.50 9.40
C VAL A 89 -6.10 6.01 9.11
N ALA A 90 -5.99 4.96 8.33
CA ALA A 90 -4.74 4.52 7.72
C ALA A 90 -4.97 4.14 6.25
N GLU A 91 -3.91 4.16 5.47
CA GLU A 91 -3.93 3.72 4.08
C GLU A 91 -3.06 2.48 3.89
N VAL A 92 -3.60 1.47 3.22
CA VAL A 92 -2.81 0.40 2.63
C VAL A 92 -2.37 0.83 1.24
N GLY A 93 -1.06 0.93 1.03
CA GLY A 93 -0.48 1.39 -0.22
C GLY A 93 0.85 0.72 -0.55
N ARG A 94 1.50 1.21 -1.59
CA ARG A 94 2.78 0.68 -2.07
C ARG A 94 2.80 -0.85 -2.19
N CYS A 95 1.70 -1.40 -2.71
CA CYS A 95 1.57 -2.84 -2.92
C CYS A 95 2.41 -3.28 -4.11
N MET A 96 3.49 -3.99 -3.83
CA MET A 96 4.50 -4.38 -4.80
C MET A 96 4.67 -5.89 -4.83
N VAL A 97 4.71 -6.47 -6.03
CA VAL A 97 5.06 -7.88 -6.23
C VAL A 97 6.06 -7.95 -7.38
N HIS A 98 7.25 -8.47 -7.11
CA HIS A 98 8.27 -8.69 -8.13
C HIS A 98 7.66 -9.48 -9.30
N PRO A 99 7.92 -9.11 -10.57
CA PRO A 99 7.29 -9.73 -11.73
C PRO A 99 7.32 -11.26 -11.73
N ASP A 100 8.46 -11.86 -11.36
CA ASP A 100 8.65 -13.32 -11.37
C ASP A 100 7.87 -14.04 -10.25
N PHE A 101 7.32 -13.30 -9.28
CA PHE A 101 6.58 -13.85 -8.13
C PHE A 101 5.09 -13.50 -8.15
N ARG A 102 4.60 -12.97 -9.27
CA ARG A 102 3.17 -12.69 -9.45
C ARG A 102 2.36 -13.98 -9.54
N GLY A 103 1.06 -13.88 -9.27
CA GLY A 103 0.16 -15.06 -9.32
C GLY A 103 0.15 -15.90 -8.03
N HIS A 104 0.96 -15.58 -7.03
CA HIS A 104 1.05 -16.30 -5.74
C HIS A 104 0.23 -15.67 -4.61
N ASN A 105 -0.67 -14.75 -4.93
CA ASN A 105 -1.55 -14.06 -3.98
C ASN A 105 -0.83 -13.26 -2.87
N LEU A 106 0.45 -12.91 -3.06
CA LEU A 106 1.29 -12.24 -2.06
C LEU A 106 0.70 -10.90 -1.61
N MET A 107 0.25 -10.06 -2.55
CA MET A 107 -0.36 -8.77 -2.23
C MET A 107 -1.55 -8.91 -1.29
N CYS A 108 -2.45 -9.87 -1.56
CA CYS A 108 -3.61 -10.11 -0.72
C CYS A 108 -3.21 -10.58 0.68
N GLU A 109 -2.24 -11.48 0.78
CA GLU A 109 -1.73 -11.99 2.06
C GLU A 109 -1.07 -10.88 2.90
N LEU A 110 -0.23 -10.05 2.29
CA LEU A 110 0.40 -8.92 2.98
C LEU A 110 -0.66 -7.91 3.46
N ASN A 111 -1.59 -7.54 2.60
CA ASN A 111 -2.63 -6.55 2.93
C ASN A 111 -3.57 -7.05 4.03
N LYS A 112 -3.90 -8.35 4.05
CA LYS A 112 -4.67 -8.96 5.13
C LYS A 112 -3.96 -8.83 6.49
N ARG A 113 -2.64 -9.06 6.52
CA ARG A 113 -1.84 -8.89 7.74
C ARG A 113 -1.73 -7.43 8.15
N LEU A 114 -1.57 -6.51 7.18
CA LEU A 114 -1.58 -5.07 7.46
C LEU A 114 -2.90 -4.61 8.07
N CYS A 115 -4.03 -5.10 7.59
CA CYS A 115 -5.33 -4.82 8.20
C CYS A 115 -5.40 -5.30 9.66
N SER A 116 -4.81 -6.45 9.98
CA SER A 116 -4.74 -6.94 11.37
C SER A 116 -3.85 -6.04 12.25
N ILE A 117 -2.72 -5.55 11.71
CA ILE A 117 -1.85 -4.59 12.40
C ILE A 117 -2.60 -3.28 12.65
N ALA A 118 -3.33 -2.77 11.66
CA ALA A 118 -4.13 -1.55 11.79
C ALA A 118 -5.16 -1.66 12.90
N ARG A 119 -5.91 -2.77 12.96
CA ARG A 119 -6.88 -3.04 14.04
C ARG A 119 -6.22 -3.01 15.42
N ASN A 120 -5.08 -3.68 15.57
CA ASN A 120 -4.35 -3.73 16.83
C ASN A 120 -3.82 -2.35 17.27
N ARG A 121 -3.70 -1.41 16.35
CA ARG A 121 -3.34 -0.02 16.60
C ARG A 121 -4.54 0.91 16.81
N GLY A 122 -5.75 0.38 16.81
CA GLY A 122 -6.97 1.19 17.00
C GLY A 122 -7.37 2.03 15.79
N ILE A 123 -6.98 1.61 14.58
CA ILE A 123 -7.42 2.27 13.35
C ILE A 123 -8.89 1.93 13.11
N ASP A 124 -9.72 2.95 12.86
CA ASP A 124 -11.16 2.82 12.63
C ASP A 124 -11.48 2.53 11.17
N THR A 125 -10.73 3.14 10.26
CA THR A 125 -10.98 3.05 8.82
C THR A 125 -9.67 2.86 8.07
N ILE A 126 -9.65 1.85 7.20
CA ILE A 126 -8.52 1.58 6.31
C ILE A 126 -8.95 1.85 4.88
N LEU A 127 -8.27 2.77 4.22
CA LEU A 127 -8.47 3.04 2.80
C LEU A 127 -7.36 2.44 1.95
N ALA A 128 -7.67 2.22 0.67
CA ALA A 128 -6.70 1.83 -0.34
C ALA A 128 -7.12 2.38 -1.70
N VAL A 129 -6.16 2.65 -2.55
CA VAL A 129 -6.41 3.20 -3.88
C VAL A 129 -5.65 2.44 -4.96
N ALA A 130 -6.23 2.38 -6.16
CA ALA A 130 -5.59 1.84 -7.34
C ALA A 130 -6.09 2.54 -8.60
N HIS A 131 -5.24 2.64 -9.63
CA HIS A 131 -5.70 3.08 -10.94
C HIS A 131 -6.79 2.12 -11.44
N PRO A 132 -7.90 2.63 -12.04
CA PRO A 132 -9.01 1.79 -12.51
C PRO A 132 -8.61 0.64 -13.43
N ASP A 133 -7.60 0.85 -14.28
CA ASP A 133 -7.10 -0.15 -15.22
C ASP A 133 -6.09 -1.13 -14.62
N ASN A 134 -5.64 -0.91 -13.38
CA ASN A 134 -4.77 -1.85 -12.67
C ASN A 134 -5.59 -3.03 -12.12
N ILE A 135 -5.88 -3.99 -13.00
CA ILE A 135 -6.75 -5.13 -12.70
C ILE A 135 -6.21 -5.94 -11.51
N ALA A 136 -4.90 -6.12 -11.42
CA ALA A 136 -4.28 -6.92 -10.35
C ALA A 136 -4.53 -6.30 -8.96
N SER A 137 -4.29 -5.00 -8.80
CA SER A 137 -4.55 -4.29 -7.54
C SER A 137 -6.04 -4.26 -7.19
N ASN A 138 -6.89 -3.89 -8.15
CA ASN A 138 -8.33 -3.85 -7.93
C ASN A 138 -8.89 -5.23 -7.55
N SER A 139 -8.45 -6.29 -8.21
CA SER A 139 -8.86 -7.66 -7.90
C SER A 139 -8.39 -8.10 -6.51
N SER A 140 -7.18 -7.71 -6.11
CA SER A 140 -6.65 -8.02 -4.78
C SER A 140 -7.48 -7.36 -3.68
N PHE A 141 -7.82 -6.08 -3.82
CA PHE A 141 -8.67 -5.38 -2.86
C PHE A 141 -10.08 -6.00 -2.78
N ARG A 142 -10.69 -6.33 -3.91
CA ARG A 142 -12.00 -7.00 -3.93
C ARG A 142 -11.96 -8.37 -3.25
N ARG A 143 -10.90 -9.16 -3.42
CA ARG A 143 -10.74 -10.45 -2.71
C ARG A 143 -10.65 -10.30 -1.19
N LEU A 144 -10.14 -9.16 -0.71
CA LEU A 144 -10.16 -8.83 0.71
C LEU A 144 -11.53 -8.39 1.21
N GLY A 145 -12.52 -8.23 0.32
CA GLY A 145 -13.83 -7.71 0.63
C GLY A 145 -13.88 -6.19 0.69
N ALA A 146 -12.90 -5.49 0.10
CA ALA A 146 -12.90 -4.04 0.04
C ALA A 146 -14.08 -3.53 -0.80
N GLU A 147 -14.70 -2.47 -0.33
CA GLU A 147 -15.80 -1.81 -0.99
C GLU A 147 -15.29 -0.61 -1.79
N LEU A 148 -15.59 -0.60 -3.11
CA LEU A 148 -15.34 0.56 -3.96
C LEU A 148 -16.32 1.67 -3.63
N LYS A 149 -15.82 2.79 -3.12
CA LYS A 149 -16.63 3.94 -2.72
C LYS A 149 -16.76 5.00 -3.79
N THR A 150 -15.66 5.31 -4.47
CA THR A 150 -15.64 6.36 -5.50
C THR A 150 -14.44 6.18 -6.42
N THR A 151 -14.45 6.91 -7.52
CA THR A 151 -13.31 7.04 -8.44
C THR A 151 -13.09 8.53 -8.63
N ALA A 152 -11.91 9.02 -8.31
CA ALA A 152 -11.56 10.44 -8.39
C ALA A 152 -10.07 10.61 -8.68
N THR A 153 -9.69 11.83 -9.09
CA THR A 153 -8.29 12.22 -9.23
C THR A 153 -7.72 12.75 -7.93
N VAL A 154 -6.48 12.40 -7.64
CA VAL A 154 -5.69 12.91 -6.53
C VAL A 154 -4.33 13.38 -7.04
N PHE A 155 -3.66 14.24 -6.26
CA PHE A 155 -2.36 14.81 -6.61
C PHE A 155 -2.34 15.39 -8.04
N GLY A 156 -3.42 16.10 -8.40
CA GLY A 156 -3.61 16.79 -9.67
C GLY A 156 -4.12 15.91 -10.81
N SER A 157 -3.50 14.79 -11.12
CA SER A 157 -3.80 14.02 -12.34
C SER A 157 -3.91 12.50 -12.16
N TYR A 158 -3.75 11.98 -10.96
CA TYR A 158 -3.76 10.53 -10.71
C TYR A 158 -5.18 10.03 -10.47
N LEU A 159 -5.77 9.39 -11.49
CA LEU A 159 -7.09 8.76 -11.37
C LEU A 159 -7.02 7.50 -10.50
N ARG A 160 -7.90 7.41 -9.50
CA ARG A 160 -7.90 6.30 -8.53
C ARG A 160 -9.30 5.82 -8.22
N ASN A 161 -9.48 4.50 -8.27
CA ASN A 161 -10.52 3.81 -7.54
C ASN A 161 -10.16 3.84 -6.06
N MET A 162 -11.10 4.24 -5.22
CA MET A 162 -10.91 4.38 -3.78
C MET A 162 -11.76 3.38 -3.02
N TYR A 163 -11.10 2.58 -2.20
CA TYR A 163 -11.70 1.48 -1.45
C TYR A 163 -11.64 1.74 0.05
N ILE A 164 -12.66 1.22 0.74
CA ILE A 164 -12.61 1.00 2.19
C ILE A 164 -12.45 -0.49 2.42
N LEU A 165 -11.44 -0.87 3.19
CA LEU A 165 -11.18 -2.26 3.51
C LEU A 165 -12.04 -2.70 4.70
N PRO A 166 -12.53 -3.96 4.71
CA PRO A 166 -13.35 -4.46 5.80
C PRO A 166 -12.53 -4.72 7.06
N TRP A 167 -13.21 -4.73 8.16
CA TRP A 167 -12.69 -5.13 9.48
C TRP A 167 -12.74 -6.64 9.67
#